data_ce67d0dddcb70662363a292d50e1599f
#
_entry.id   ce67d0dddcb70662363a292d50e1599f
#
_cell.length_a   1.000
_cell.length_b   1.000
_cell.length_c   1.000
_cell.angle_alpha   90.00
_cell.angle_beta   90.00
_cell.angle_gamma   90.00
#
_symmetry.space_group_name_H-M   'P 1'
#
loop_
_entity.id
_entity.type
_entity.pdbx_description
1 polymer ?
#
loop_
_entity_poly.entity_id
_entity_poly.type
_entity_poly.pdbx_seq_one_letter_code
_entity_poly.pdbx_strand_id
1 'polypeptide(L)'
;MRPLCALFLILISVGIWCSTQAEHVTRQNNFPDPPNDLTRVYYLAGNELSPLPFESATVGFNLFQPAVADKITRVRLAGSSATTLLTNRDVRLFVFVADRMDPPPHQLVRLNSNKSDRSLKISLIKGRKGYAPFAEDNLPIERRILKRLQVKAGPNRILFVNYMELRPIHPLAPGQYAVIGDSLSDVATFRIE
;
A
#
# COMPACT_ATOMS: atom_id res chain seq x y z
N MET A 1 84.93 -21.54 36.64
CA MET A 1 84.43 -20.70 35.55
C MET A 1 83.22 -21.42 34.97
N ARG A 2 82.06 -20.87 35.20
CA ARG A 2 80.73 -21.48 34.78
C ARG A 2 80.19 -20.72 33.55
N PRO A 3 79.72 -21.38 32.49
CA PRO A 3 78.92 -20.70 31.47
C PRO A 3 77.45 -20.78 31.82
N LEU A 4 76.78 -19.65 31.70
CA LEU A 4 75.39 -19.47 31.81
C LEU A 4 74.69 -20.11 30.61
N CYS A 5 73.75 -21.00 30.86
CA CYS A 5 72.73 -21.42 29.87
C CYS A 5 71.67 -20.37 29.78
N ALA A 6 71.51 -19.74 28.61
CA ALA A 6 70.39 -18.88 28.28
C ALA A 6 69.28 -19.73 27.76
N LEU A 7 68.15 -19.77 28.49
CA LEU A 7 66.95 -20.44 28.12
C LEU A 7 66.11 -19.50 27.24
N PHE A 8 66.04 -19.82 25.96
CA PHE A 8 65.15 -19.11 25.02
C PHE A 8 63.69 -19.66 25.10
N LEU A 9 62.85 -18.90 25.75
CA LEU A 9 61.41 -19.17 25.78
C LEU A 9 60.76 -18.64 24.49
N ILE A 10 60.43 -19.54 23.54
CA ILE A 10 59.64 -19.24 22.37
C ILE A 10 58.19 -19.26 22.78
N LEU A 11 57.58 -18.07 22.94
CA LEU A 11 56.14 -17.88 23.06
C LEU A 11 55.50 -18.02 21.68
N ILE A 12 54.91 -19.17 21.42
CA ILE A 12 54.04 -19.38 20.26
C ILE A 12 52.70 -18.76 20.61
N SER A 13 52.48 -17.52 20.14
CA SER A 13 51.15 -16.88 20.16
C SER A 13 50.29 -17.51 19.07
N VAL A 14 49.44 -18.46 19.43
CA VAL A 14 48.35 -18.96 18.58
C VAL A 14 47.31 -17.85 18.52
N GLY A 15 47.38 -17.07 17.47
CA GLY A 15 46.36 -16.11 17.13
C GLY A 15 45.10 -16.86 16.67
N ILE A 16 44.13 -16.96 17.56
CA ILE A 16 42.76 -17.41 17.19
C ILE A 16 42.15 -16.29 16.36
N TRP A 17 42.24 -16.45 15.05
CA TRP A 17 41.42 -15.65 14.12
C TRP A 17 39.97 -16.10 14.24
N CYS A 18 39.24 -15.41 15.11
CA CYS A 18 37.80 -15.50 15.15
C CYS A 18 37.30 -14.76 13.90
N SER A 19 37.12 -15.48 12.78
CA SER A 19 36.44 -14.99 11.61
C SER A 19 34.96 -14.83 12.00
N THR A 20 34.61 -13.65 12.48
CA THR A 20 33.21 -13.22 12.50
C THR A 20 32.76 -13.08 11.03
N GLN A 21 32.34 -14.19 10.41
CA GLN A 21 31.48 -14.12 9.27
C GLN A 21 30.21 -13.40 9.74
N ALA A 22 30.14 -12.10 9.45
CA ALA A 22 28.88 -11.40 9.46
C ALA A 22 28.01 -12.14 8.44
N GLU A 23 27.17 -13.03 8.93
CA GLU A 23 26.05 -13.54 8.17
C GLU A 23 25.27 -12.30 7.72
N HIS A 24 25.52 -11.87 6.49
CA HIS A 24 24.59 -11.05 5.76
C HIS A 24 23.32 -11.90 5.68
N VAL A 25 22.49 -11.79 6.72
CA VAL A 25 21.08 -12.19 6.64
C VAL A 25 20.50 -11.29 5.56
N THR A 26 20.62 -11.76 4.33
CA THR A 26 19.83 -11.25 3.22
C THR A 26 18.39 -11.50 3.67
N ARG A 27 17.77 -10.49 4.29
CA ARG A 27 16.32 -10.48 4.48
C ARG A 27 15.77 -10.65 3.07
N GLN A 28 15.53 -11.89 2.68
CA GLN A 28 14.69 -12.17 1.52
C GLN A 28 13.39 -11.46 1.82
N ASN A 29 13.24 -10.30 1.19
CA ASN A 29 11.99 -9.58 1.20
C ASN A 29 11.02 -10.48 0.42
N ASN A 30 10.34 -11.38 1.13
CA ASN A 30 9.30 -12.26 0.58
C ASN A 30 8.09 -11.41 0.21
N PHE A 31 8.29 -10.53 -0.77
CA PHE A 31 7.18 -9.85 -1.42
C PHE A 31 6.76 -10.71 -2.62
N PRO A 32 5.47 -10.89 -2.81
CA PRO A 32 4.99 -11.57 -3.99
C PRO A 32 5.43 -10.82 -5.25
N ASP A 33 5.73 -11.55 -6.31
CA ASP A 33 6.06 -10.95 -7.59
C ASP A 33 4.88 -10.11 -8.12
N PRO A 34 5.17 -8.99 -8.81
CA PRO A 34 4.13 -8.16 -9.36
C PRO A 34 3.32 -8.94 -10.41
N PRO A 35 1.99 -8.83 -10.39
CA PRO A 35 1.13 -9.46 -11.38
C PRO A 35 1.23 -8.76 -12.74
N ASN A 36 0.69 -9.38 -13.78
CA ASN A 36 0.72 -8.83 -15.14
C ASN A 36 -0.19 -7.59 -15.31
N ASP A 37 -1.33 -7.56 -14.61
CA ASP A 37 -2.26 -6.42 -14.65
C ASP A 37 -1.87 -5.39 -13.59
N LEU A 38 -1.23 -4.31 -14.01
CA LEU A 38 -0.77 -3.23 -13.14
C LEU A 38 -1.83 -2.14 -12.89
N THR A 39 -3.06 -2.34 -13.36
CA THR A 39 -4.15 -1.36 -13.19
C THR A 39 -5.00 -1.60 -11.95
N ARG A 40 -4.88 -2.77 -11.34
CA ARG A 40 -5.71 -3.19 -10.22
C ARG A 40 -5.04 -2.97 -8.87
N VAL A 41 -5.89 -2.97 -7.85
CA VAL A 41 -5.49 -3.09 -6.45
C VAL A 41 -5.52 -4.56 -6.06
N TYR A 42 -4.48 -5.03 -5.39
CA TYR A 42 -4.37 -6.41 -4.94
C TYR A 42 -4.32 -6.49 -3.43
N TYR A 43 -4.70 -7.61 -2.89
CA TYR A 43 -4.46 -7.97 -1.49
C TYR A 43 -3.70 -9.29 -1.40
N LEU A 44 -3.04 -9.50 -0.28
CA LEU A 44 -2.30 -10.74 -0.03
C LEU A 44 -3.26 -11.81 0.52
N ALA A 45 -3.52 -12.85 -0.26
CA ALA A 45 -4.27 -14.03 0.13
C ALA A 45 -3.29 -15.18 0.38
N GLY A 46 -2.93 -15.41 1.65
CA GLY A 46 -1.81 -16.30 1.97
C GLY A 46 -0.50 -15.73 1.44
N ASN A 47 0.10 -16.39 0.44
CA ASN A 47 1.34 -15.96 -0.20
C ASN A 47 1.14 -15.42 -1.63
N GLU A 48 -0.10 -15.32 -2.10
CA GLU A 48 -0.43 -14.91 -3.46
C GLU A 48 -1.18 -13.60 -3.49
N LEU A 49 -1.01 -12.85 -4.60
CA LEU A 49 -1.76 -11.63 -4.84
C LEU A 49 -3.09 -11.96 -5.52
N SER A 50 -4.17 -11.54 -4.88
CA SER A 50 -5.52 -11.63 -5.44
C SER A 50 -6.05 -10.23 -5.74
N PRO A 51 -6.63 -9.98 -6.92
CA PRO A 51 -7.17 -8.68 -7.26
C PRO A 51 -8.44 -8.38 -6.47
N LEU A 52 -8.55 -7.15 -5.97
CA LEU A 52 -9.81 -6.62 -5.48
C LEU A 52 -10.72 -6.28 -6.67
N PRO A 53 -12.01 -6.58 -6.59
CA PRO A 53 -12.97 -6.17 -7.61
C PRO A 53 -13.09 -4.64 -7.61
N PHE A 54 -13.15 -4.05 -8.80
CA PHE A 54 -13.55 -2.67 -8.96
C PHE A 54 -15.06 -2.58 -9.03
N GLU A 55 -15.61 -1.64 -8.30
CA GLU A 55 -17.01 -1.30 -8.33
C GLU A 55 -17.19 0.11 -8.87
N SER A 56 -18.17 0.28 -9.75
CA SER A 56 -18.49 1.60 -10.28
C SER A 56 -19.20 2.43 -9.21
N ALA A 57 -18.67 3.60 -8.93
CA ALA A 57 -19.25 4.52 -7.98
C ALA A 57 -20.08 5.60 -8.67
N THR A 58 -21.20 5.97 -8.06
CA THR A 58 -22.01 7.11 -8.46
C THR A 58 -21.64 8.31 -7.60
N VAL A 59 -21.29 9.43 -8.25
CA VAL A 59 -20.98 10.67 -7.55
C VAL A 59 -22.24 11.55 -7.53
N GLY A 60 -22.79 11.75 -6.34
CA GLY A 60 -23.96 12.62 -6.15
C GLY A 60 -23.51 14.06 -5.86
N PHE A 61 -23.95 15.01 -6.68
CA PHE A 61 -23.72 16.42 -6.44
C PHE A 61 -24.87 17.04 -5.65
N ASN A 62 -24.55 17.80 -4.62
CA ASN A 62 -25.56 18.56 -3.90
C ASN A 62 -25.78 19.92 -4.61
N LEU A 63 -26.84 20.04 -5.40
CA LEU A 63 -27.13 21.22 -6.23
C LEU A 63 -27.43 22.50 -5.41
N PHE A 64 -27.68 22.37 -4.11
CA PHE A 64 -28.10 23.47 -3.24
C PHE A 64 -26.95 24.05 -2.38
N GLN A 65 -25.70 23.69 -2.62
CA GLN A 65 -24.59 24.28 -1.89
C GLN A 65 -24.20 25.64 -2.50
N PRO A 66 -24.03 26.68 -1.66
CA PRO A 66 -23.53 27.99 -2.12
C PRO A 66 -22.19 27.86 -2.82
N ALA A 67 -21.96 28.62 -3.87
CA ALA A 67 -20.75 28.57 -4.71
C ALA A 67 -19.42 28.84 -3.97
N VAL A 68 -19.47 29.23 -2.71
CA VAL A 68 -18.32 29.65 -1.88
C VAL A 68 -17.82 28.53 -0.99
N ALA A 69 -18.63 27.50 -0.69
CA ALA A 69 -18.23 26.39 0.14
C ALA A 69 -17.52 25.30 -0.68
N ASP A 70 -16.55 24.61 -0.07
CA ASP A 70 -16.01 23.38 -0.64
C ASP A 70 -17.17 22.42 -0.93
N LYS A 71 -17.29 22.03 -2.20
CA LYS A 71 -18.40 21.19 -2.62
C LYS A 71 -18.25 19.81 -1.98
N ILE A 72 -19.02 19.60 -0.91
CA ILE A 72 -19.15 18.28 -0.29
C ILE A 72 -20.03 17.45 -1.21
N THR A 73 -19.52 16.33 -1.64
CA THR A 73 -20.28 15.37 -2.43
C THR A 73 -20.21 13.99 -1.79
N ARG A 74 -21.08 13.10 -2.23
CA ARG A 74 -21.12 11.73 -1.75
C ARG A 74 -20.87 10.77 -2.89
N VAL A 75 -19.88 9.92 -2.70
CA VAL A 75 -19.64 8.74 -3.54
C VAL A 75 -20.50 7.62 -3.01
N ARG A 76 -21.26 6.96 -3.88
CA ARG A 76 -22.11 5.83 -3.52
C ARG A 76 -21.76 4.61 -4.35
N LEU A 77 -21.73 3.47 -3.69
CA LEU A 77 -21.51 2.15 -4.25
C LEU A 77 -22.77 1.32 -4.01
N ALA A 78 -23.24 0.62 -5.04
CA ALA A 78 -24.42 -0.21 -4.93
C ALA A 78 -24.21 -1.38 -3.95
N GLY A 79 -25.28 -1.76 -3.28
CA GLY A 79 -25.27 -2.87 -2.33
C GLY A 79 -24.72 -2.51 -0.95
N SER A 80 -25.22 -3.18 0.06
CA SER A 80 -24.85 -2.94 1.46
C SER A 80 -23.49 -3.50 1.87
N SER A 81 -22.91 -4.40 1.05
CA SER A 81 -21.66 -5.10 1.37
C SER A 81 -20.78 -5.31 0.14
N ALA A 82 -19.47 -5.23 0.33
CA ALA A 82 -18.49 -5.63 -0.66
C ALA A 82 -18.47 -7.16 -0.84
N THR A 83 -18.21 -7.62 -2.04
CA THR A 83 -18.16 -9.04 -2.37
C THR A 83 -16.94 -9.73 -1.78
N THR A 84 -15.82 -9.04 -1.68
CA THR A 84 -14.57 -9.59 -1.15
C THR A 84 -14.56 -9.48 0.37
N LEU A 85 -14.47 -10.63 1.03
CA LEU A 85 -14.29 -10.74 2.48
C LEU A 85 -12.82 -11.01 2.78
N LEU A 86 -12.23 -10.20 3.63
CA LEU A 86 -10.90 -10.43 4.21
C LEU A 86 -11.08 -10.75 5.71
N THR A 87 -10.57 -11.90 6.12
CA THR A 87 -10.63 -12.34 7.52
C THR A 87 -9.46 -11.81 8.34
N ASN A 88 -8.35 -11.49 7.68
CA ASN A 88 -7.21 -10.89 8.35
C ASN A 88 -7.39 -9.38 8.48
N ARG A 89 -7.35 -8.88 9.71
CA ARG A 89 -7.45 -7.44 10.03
C ARG A 89 -6.16 -6.67 9.76
N ASP A 90 -5.02 -7.37 9.69
CA ASP A 90 -3.73 -6.81 9.27
C ASP A 90 -3.60 -6.94 7.75
N VAL A 91 -4.33 -6.10 7.06
CA VAL A 91 -4.46 -6.14 5.59
C VAL A 91 -3.20 -5.59 4.94
N ARG A 92 -2.74 -6.28 3.92
CA ARG A 92 -1.66 -5.82 3.04
C ARG A 92 -2.21 -5.65 1.64
N LEU A 93 -2.18 -4.41 1.17
CA LEU A 93 -2.68 -4.03 -0.16
C LEU A 93 -1.51 -3.66 -1.06
N PHE A 94 -1.65 -3.90 -2.35
CA PHE A 94 -0.61 -3.64 -3.32
C PHE A 94 -1.18 -2.86 -4.50
N VAL A 95 -0.48 -1.81 -4.87
CA VAL A 95 -0.87 -0.89 -5.94
C VAL A 95 0.31 -0.57 -6.84
N PHE A 96 -0.01 -0.05 -8.01
CA PHE A 96 0.96 0.38 -9.01
C PHE A 96 0.76 1.87 -9.29
N VAL A 97 1.81 2.64 -9.08
CA VAL A 97 1.75 4.10 -9.15
C VAL A 97 2.82 4.61 -10.10
N ALA A 98 2.47 5.50 -11.02
CA ALA A 98 3.45 6.13 -11.87
C ALA A 98 4.51 6.85 -11.04
N ASP A 99 5.78 6.68 -11.40
CA ASP A 99 6.94 7.16 -10.63
C ASP A 99 6.95 8.69 -10.36
N ARG A 100 6.20 9.45 -11.16
CA ARG A 100 6.10 10.92 -11.03
C ARG A 100 4.97 11.39 -10.09
N MET A 101 4.21 10.46 -9.53
CA MET A 101 3.11 10.80 -8.60
C MET A 101 3.61 10.74 -7.16
N ASP A 102 3.88 11.92 -6.60
CA ASP A 102 4.20 12.08 -5.19
C ASP A 102 3.36 13.22 -4.61
N PRO A 103 2.53 13.00 -3.59
CA PRO A 103 2.25 11.70 -2.95
C PRO A 103 1.41 10.75 -3.83
N PRO A 104 1.51 9.42 -3.61
CA PRO A 104 0.67 8.46 -4.31
C PRO A 104 -0.82 8.75 -4.09
N PRO A 105 -1.66 8.68 -5.14
CA PRO A 105 -3.06 9.07 -5.04
C PRO A 105 -3.92 8.11 -4.22
N HIS A 106 -3.43 6.87 -4.02
CA HIS A 106 -4.20 5.84 -3.36
C HIS A 106 -4.41 6.13 -1.87
N GLN A 107 -5.67 6.06 -1.45
CA GLN A 107 -6.11 6.25 -0.08
C GLN A 107 -6.99 5.08 0.35
N LEU A 108 -6.82 4.64 1.58
CA LEU A 108 -7.67 3.62 2.19
C LEU A 108 -8.74 4.34 3.01
N VAL A 109 -10.00 4.04 2.73
CA VAL A 109 -11.13 4.70 3.38
C VAL A 109 -12.10 3.69 3.96
N ARG A 110 -12.77 4.09 5.03
CA ARG A 110 -13.92 3.37 5.59
C ARG A 110 -15.19 3.86 4.93
N LEU A 111 -16.03 2.93 4.51
CA LEU A 111 -17.33 3.23 3.91
C LEU A 111 -18.43 3.16 4.96
N ASN A 112 -19.32 4.13 4.92
CA ASN A 112 -20.56 4.10 5.67
C ASN A 112 -21.56 3.23 4.90
N SER A 113 -22.07 2.17 5.51
CA SER A 113 -23.03 1.26 4.88
C SER A 113 -24.43 1.41 5.46
N ASN A 114 -25.43 1.26 4.63
CA ASN A 114 -26.82 1.16 4.99
C ASN A 114 -27.44 -0.09 4.31
N LYS A 115 -28.76 -0.22 4.32
CA LYS A 115 -29.46 -1.40 3.77
C LYS A 115 -29.32 -1.53 2.25
N SER A 116 -29.06 -0.45 1.52
CA SER A 116 -29.09 -0.40 0.06
C SER A 116 -27.77 -0.04 -0.59
N ASP A 117 -26.94 0.73 0.07
CA ASP A 117 -25.69 1.26 -0.48
C ASP A 117 -24.58 1.38 0.57
N ARG A 118 -23.37 1.55 0.05
CA ARG A 118 -22.17 2.00 0.80
C ARG A 118 -21.81 3.37 0.30
N SER A 119 -21.37 4.25 1.18
CA SER A 119 -21.08 5.63 0.79
C SER A 119 -19.88 6.21 1.52
N LEU A 120 -19.26 7.18 0.86
CA LEU A 120 -18.16 7.98 1.36
C LEU A 120 -18.43 9.45 1.11
N LYS A 121 -18.19 10.31 2.09
CA LYS A 121 -18.19 11.76 1.90
C LYS A 121 -16.82 12.20 1.40
N ILE A 122 -16.81 13.03 0.36
CA ILE A 122 -15.60 13.64 -0.17
C ILE A 122 -15.78 15.15 -0.32
N SER A 123 -14.68 15.87 -0.21
CA SER A 123 -14.57 17.28 -0.56
C SER A 123 -13.90 17.42 -1.92
N LEU A 124 -14.49 18.19 -2.83
CA LEU A 124 -13.85 18.56 -4.09
C LEU A 124 -12.94 19.75 -3.86
N ILE A 125 -11.67 19.59 -4.16
CA ILE A 125 -10.68 20.64 -3.94
C ILE A 125 -10.85 21.72 -5.02
N LYS A 126 -11.19 22.96 -4.60
CA LYS A 126 -11.36 24.09 -5.50
C LYS A 126 -10.05 24.41 -6.23
N GLY A 127 -10.13 24.50 -7.56
CA GLY A 127 -8.96 24.87 -8.40
C GLY A 127 -7.98 23.74 -8.68
N ARG A 128 -8.22 22.52 -8.18
CA ARG A 128 -7.47 21.31 -8.53
C ARG A 128 -8.42 20.24 -9.09
N LYS A 129 -7.95 19.49 -10.06
CA LYS A 129 -8.62 18.26 -10.47
C LYS A 129 -8.32 17.22 -9.38
N GLY A 130 -9.14 17.17 -8.33
CA GLY A 130 -8.91 16.23 -7.24
C GLY A 130 -10.03 16.28 -6.21
N TYR A 131 -10.02 15.30 -5.36
CA TYR A 131 -10.92 15.15 -4.24
C TYR A 131 -10.14 14.67 -3.01
N ALA A 132 -10.68 14.90 -1.84
CA ALA A 132 -10.16 14.36 -0.59
C ALA A 132 -11.33 13.75 0.20
N PRO A 133 -11.19 12.52 0.73
CA PRO A 133 -12.11 12.00 1.71
C PRO A 133 -12.02 12.82 2.98
N PHE A 134 -13.09 12.82 3.76
CA PHE A 134 -13.05 13.44 5.09
C PHE A 134 -12.07 12.70 5.99
N ALA A 135 -11.42 13.44 6.88
CA ALA A 135 -10.39 12.88 7.76
C ALA A 135 -10.92 11.72 8.63
N GLU A 136 -12.20 11.75 9.00
CA GLU A 136 -12.88 10.71 9.78
C GLU A 136 -13.01 9.38 9.05
N ASP A 137 -13.12 9.43 7.71
CA ASP A 137 -13.28 8.25 6.85
C ASP A 137 -11.93 7.80 6.25
N ASN A 138 -10.89 8.66 6.28
CA ASN A 138 -9.58 8.36 5.71
C ASN A 138 -8.69 7.69 6.75
N LEU A 139 -8.26 6.47 6.43
CA LEU A 139 -7.45 5.68 7.35
C LEU A 139 -5.96 5.96 7.14
N PRO A 140 -5.20 6.13 8.20
CA PRO A 140 -3.75 6.30 8.10
C PRO A 140 -3.10 5.01 7.60
N ILE A 141 -2.27 5.14 6.57
CA ILE A 141 -1.57 4.03 5.93
C ILE A 141 -0.08 4.30 5.84
N GLU A 142 0.70 3.27 6.08
CA GLU A 142 2.10 3.20 5.70
C GLU A 142 2.21 2.84 4.22
N ARG A 143 3.14 3.50 3.51
CA ARG A 143 3.41 3.27 2.09
C ARG A 143 4.85 2.82 1.92
N ARG A 144 5.06 1.69 1.26
CA ARG A 144 6.39 1.16 1.01
C ARG A 144 6.57 0.83 -0.47
N ILE A 145 7.55 1.42 -1.11
CA ILE A 145 7.96 1.02 -2.46
C ILE A 145 8.74 -0.30 -2.35
N LEU A 146 8.25 -1.32 -3.04
CA LEU A 146 8.85 -2.64 -3.08
C LEU A 146 9.79 -2.80 -4.26
N LYS A 147 9.35 -2.32 -5.43
CA LYS A 147 10.09 -2.46 -6.68
C LYS A 147 9.69 -1.35 -7.66
N ARG A 148 10.65 -0.87 -8.43
CA ARG A 148 10.42 0.00 -9.58
C ARG A 148 10.41 -0.84 -10.85
N LEU A 149 9.32 -0.77 -11.60
CA LEU A 149 9.10 -1.55 -12.81
C LEU A 149 9.25 -0.66 -14.04
N GLN A 150 9.78 -1.23 -15.10
CA GLN A 150 9.76 -0.63 -16.43
C GLN A 150 8.62 -1.27 -17.24
N VAL A 151 7.72 -0.44 -17.74
CA VAL A 151 6.56 -0.88 -18.51
C VAL A 151 6.62 -0.26 -19.90
N LYS A 152 6.54 -1.09 -20.93
CA LYS A 152 6.41 -0.61 -22.31
C LYS A 152 5.00 -0.09 -22.53
N ALA A 153 4.85 1.22 -22.72
CA ALA A 153 3.56 1.88 -22.99
C ALA A 153 3.33 2.16 -24.48
N GLY A 154 4.16 1.58 -25.35
CA GLY A 154 4.12 1.74 -26.81
C GLY A 154 5.46 1.42 -27.45
N PRO A 155 5.59 1.54 -28.78
CA PRO A 155 6.80 1.16 -29.50
C PRO A 155 8.07 1.85 -28.99
N ASN A 156 7.97 3.13 -28.61
CA ASN A 156 9.11 3.97 -28.19
C ASN A 156 8.89 4.62 -26.81
N ARG A 157 7.93 4.14 -26.00
CA ARG A 157 7.61 4.75 -24.72
C ARG A 157 7.79 3.76 -23.58
N ILE A 158 8.70 4.09 -22.68
CA ILE A 158 8.89 3.38 -21.40
C ILE A 158 8.33 4.25 -20.30
N LEU A 159 7.51 3.65 -19.45
CA LEU A 159 7.03 4.23 -18.20
C LEU A 159 7.69 3.53 -17.03
N PHE A 160 7.96 4.28 -15.98
CA PHE A 160 8.37 3.73 -14.70
C PHE A 160 7.18 3.73 -13.75
N VAL A 161 6.95 2.58 -13.13
CA VAL A 161 5.84 2.35 -12.23
C VAL A 161 6.39 1.78 -10.93
N ASN A 162 6.00 2.37 -9.82
CA ASN A 162 6.34 1.88 -8.50
C ASN A 162 5.33 0.82 -8.06
N TYR A 163 5.80 -0.39 -7.82
CA TYR A 163 5.06 -1.43 -7.12
C TYR A 163 5.13 -1.13 -5.62
N MET A 164 4.00 -0.85 -5.01
CA MET A 164 3.91 -0.35 -3.64
C MET A 164 3.01 -1.21 -2.79
N GLU A 165 3.42 -1.40 -1.55
CA GLU A 165 2.58 -1.91 -0.47
C GLU A 165 1.91 -0.74 0.27
N LEU A 166 0.63 -0.87 0.52
CA LEU A 166 -0.15 -0.02 1.41
C LEU A 166 -0.58 -0.85 2.61
N ARG A 167 -0.24 -0.42 3.80
CA ARG A 167 -0.58 -1.11 5.04
C ARG A 167 -1.26 -0.16 6.01
N PRO A 168 -2.45 -0.47 6.53
CA PRO A 168 -3.03 0.29 7.63
C PRO A 168 -2.08 0.32 8.83
N ILE A 169 -1.94 1.48 9.48
CA ILE A 169 -1.08 1.61 10.68
C ILE A 169 -1.64 0.77 11.84
N HIS A 170 -2.96 0.59 11.88
CA HIS A 170 -3.65 -0.24 12.87
C HIS A 170 -4.49 -1.31 12.19
N PRO A 171 -4.68 -2.49 12.83
CA PRO A 171 -5.59 -3.51 12.34
C PRO A 171 -6.99 -2.94 12.10
N LEU A 172 -7.60 -3.32 10.98
CA LEU A 172 -8.91 -2.82 10.61
C LEU A 172 -10.01 -3.41 11.50
N ALA A 173 -10.92 -2.57 11.96
CA ALA A 173 -12.14 -3.04 12.64
C ALA A 173 -13.09 -3.71 11.63
N PRO A 174 -14.06 -4.53 12.08
CA PRO A 174 -15.13 -4.99 11.19
C PRO A 174 -15.83 -3.84 10.49
N GLY A 175 -16.07 -4.00 9.18
CA GLY A 175 -16.67 -2.92 8.37
C GLY A 175 -16.42 -3.04 6.88
N GLN A 176 -16.86 -2.01 6.16
CA GLN A 176 -16.71 -1.88 4.70
C GLN A 176 -15.58 -0.91 4.38
N TYR A 177 -14.76 -1.24 3.42
CA TYR A 177 -13.56 -0.48 3.08
C TYR A 177 -13.40 -0.33 1.57
N ALA A 178 -12.67 0.71 1.19
CA ALA A 178 -12.31 0.92 -0.21
C ALA A 178 -10.89 1.50 -0.34
N VAL A 179 -10.23 1.14 -1.42
CA VAL A 179 -9.04 1.84 -1.92
C VAL A 179 -9.49 2.72 -3.07
N ILE A 180 -9.30 4.02 -2.91
CA ILE A 180 -9.61 5.02 -3.94
C ILE A 180 -8.32 5.58 -4.49
N GLY A 181 -8.23 5.68 -5.82
CA GLY A 181 -7.09 6.23 -6.54
C GLY A 181 -7.40 7.60 -7.14
N ASP A 182 -6.85 7.90 -8.30
CA ASP A 182 -7.10 9.17 -9.01
C ASP A 182 -8.53 9.28 -9.56
N SER A 183 -9.18 8.14 -9.84
CA SER A 183 -10.54 8.08 -10.35
C SER A 183 -11.50 7.60 -9.27
N LEU A 184 -12.69 8.19 -9.26
CA LEU A 184 -13.82 7.73 -8.44
C LEU A 184 -14.74 6.79 -9.19
N SER A 185 -14.51 6.55 -10.49
CA SER A 185 -15.32 5.62 -11.28
C SER A 185 -15.02 4.15 -10.95
N ASP A 186 -13.78 3.86 -10.54
CA ASP A 186 -13.32 2.50 -10.28
C ASP A 186 -12.75 2.44 -8.87
N VAL A 187 -13.53 1.89 -7.95
CA VAL A 187 -13.21 1.83 -6.53
C VAL A 187 -12.99 0.37 -6.14
N ALA A 188 -11.81 0.05 -5.65
CA ALA A 188 -11.51 -1.29 -5.16
C ALA A 188 -12.10 -1.49 -3.76
N THR A 189 -12.98 -2.48 -3.56
CA THR A 189 -13.71 -2.64 -2.31
C THR A 189 -13.47 -3.99 -1.65
N PHE A 190 -13.57 -4.00 -0.32
CA PHE A 190 -13.53 -5.20 0.50
C PHE A 190 -14.24 -4.97 1.84
N ARG A 191 -14.50 -6.05 2.55
CA ARG A 191 -15.05 -6.01 3.92
C ARG A 191 -14.18 -6.81 4.88
N ILE A 192 -14.21 -6.43 6.15
CA ILE A 192 -13.62 -7.13 7.29
C ILE A 192 -14.74 -7.61 8.21
N GLU A 193 -14.62 -8.82 8.69
CA GLU A 193 -15.49 -9.40 9.74
C GLU A 193 -14.78 -9.56 11.08
#